data_f51c22876cb981f071db73538746753d
#
_entry.id   f51c22876cb981f071db73538746753d
#
_cell.length_a   1.000
_cell.length_b   1.000
_cell.length_c   1.000
_cell.angle_alpha   90.00
_cell.angle_beta   90.00
_cell.angle_gamma   90.00
#
_symmetry.space_group_name_H-M   'P 1'
#
loop_
_entity.id
_entity.type
_entity.pdbx_description
1 polymer ?
#
loop_
_entity_poly.entity_id
_entity_poly.type
_entity_poly.pdbx_seq_one_letter_code
_entity_poly.pdbx_strand_id
1 'polypeptide(L)'
;VEEAKRAGGSIISAMGAGNKLDPTAFSVADIYETSVCPLARVMRRELRKRGISSLKVVYSREKPVDPEREEGEDAAVLPGSVSFVPSVAGMILGGEVIRDILGIERRRDGSSSPPCFSPPEALREEGRREEGRGERIPGGR
;
A
#
# COMPACT_ATOMS: atom_id res chain seq x y z
N VAL A 1 3.47 12.75 11.16
CA VAL A 1 2.41 13.18 10.23
C VAL A 1 2.25 14.68 10.21
N GLU A 2 2.04 15.30 11.38
CA GLU A 2 1.78 16.75 11.49
C GLU A 2 2.87 17.60 10.84
N GLU A 3 4.14 17.35 11.15
CA GLU A 3 5.27 18.10 10.59
C GLU A 3 5.37 17.94 9.07
N ALA A 4 5.18 16.71 8.55
CA ALA A 4 5.19 16.48 7.11
C ALA A 4 4.07 17.24 6.39
N LYS A 5 2.86 17.25 6.96
CA LYS A 5 1.73 18.03 6.42
C LYS A 5 1.98 19.54 6.49
N ARG A 6 2.58 20.02 7.58
CA ARG A 6 2.95 21.44 7.74
C ARG A 6 4.02 21.87 6.72
N ALA A 7 4.95 20.98 6.41
CA ALA A 7 5.97 21.20 5.39
C ALA A 7 5.49 21.02 3.95
N GLY A 8 4.20 20.72 3.73
CA GLY A 8 3.64 20.44 2.40
C GLY A 8 4.09 19.09 1.79
N GLY A 9 4.68 18.22 2.62
CA GLY A 9 5.18 16.93 2.18
C GLY A 9 4.07 15.89 1.99
N SER A 10 4.25 15.02 1.00
CA SER A 10 3.41 13.84 0.83
C SER A 10 3.76 12.78 1.89
N ILE A 11 2.75 12.15 2.46
CA ILE A 11 2.93 11.13 3.49
C ILE A 11 1.89 10.02 3.36
N ILE A 12 2.33 8.79 3.54
CA ILE A 12 1.50 7.60 3.70
C ILE A 12 1.91 6.87 4.98
N SER A 13 0.99 6.22 5.65
CA SER A 13 1.27 5.52 6.91
C SER A 13 0.68 4.11 6.91
N ALA A 14 1.42 3.15 7.47
CA ALA A 14 0.88 1.82 7.76
C ALA A 14 0.21 1.83 9.15
N MET A 15 -0.95 1.19 9.24
CA MET A 15 -1.65 0.97 10.50
C MET A 15 -1.22 -0.37 11.13
N GLY A 16 -1.86 -0.78 12.24
CA GLY A 16 -1.49 -1.98 12.98
C GLY A 16 -1.62 -3.26 12.15
N ALA A 17 -0.55 -4.07 12.13
CA ALA A 17 -0.47 -5.38 11.49
C ALA A 17 -0.34 -6.53 12.50
N GLY A 18 -0.26 -6.23 13.81
CA GLY A 18 -0.18 -7.24 14.86
C GLY A 18 -1.49 -7.99 15.08
N ASN A 19 -1.39 -9.23 15.56
CA ASN A 19 -2.50 -10.16 15.82
C ASN A 19 -3.40 -10.37 14.60
N LYS A 20 -2.80 -10.49 13.41
CA LYS A 20 -3.50 -10.69 12.13
C LYS A 20 -2.82 -11.80 11.34
N LEU A 21 -3.63 -12.55 10.59
CA LEU A 21 -3.20 -13.71 9.83
C LEU A 21 -3.52 -13.61 8.33
N ASP A 22 -4.45 -12.71 7.95
CA ASP A 22 -4.86 -12.53 6.55
C ASP A 22 -4.15 -11.33 5.90
N PRO A 23 -3.11 -11.57 5.10
CA PRO A 23 -2.42 -10.51 4.37
C PRO A 23 -3.27 -9.91 3.23
N THR A 24 -4.35 -10.59 2.80
CA THR A 24 -5.22 -10.12 1.72
C THR A 24 -6.26 -9.10 2.21
N ALA A 25 -6.45 -9.00 3.53
CA ALA A 25 -7.38 -8.05 4.14
C ALA A 25 -6.87 -6.60 4.16
N PHE A 26 -5.64 -6.34 3.68
CA PHE A 26 -5.12 -4.97 3.58
C PHE A 26 -5.82 -4.15 2.51
N SER A 27 -6.06 -2.90 2.84
CA SER A 27 -6.66 -1.89 1.96
C SER A 27 -5.93 -0.56 2.11
N VAL A 28 -5.97 0.24 1.06
CA VAL A 28 -5.51 1.63 1.08
C VAL A 28 -6.72 2.54 1.09
N ALA A 29 -6.76 3.45 2.04
CA ALA A 29 -7.87 4.39 2.22
C ALA A 29 -7.39 5.69 2.88
N ASP A 30 -8.27 6.67 3.00
CA ASP A 30 -8.05 7.76 3.94
C ASP A 30 -8.24 7.25 5.38
N ILE A 31 -7.48 7.80 6.32
CA ILE A 31 -7.54 7.41 7.75
C ILE A 31 -8.97 7.49 8.29
N TYR A 32 -9.77 8.45 7.81
CA TYR A 32 -11.14 8.66 8.26
C TYR A 32 -12.16 7.67 7.67
N GLU A 33 -11.78 6.95 6.62
CA GLU A 33 -12.57 5.87 6.01
C GLU A 33 -12.24 4.49 6.60
N THR A 34 -11.22 4.41 7.48
CA THR A 34 -10.79 3.15 8.07
C THR A 34 -11.78 2.61 9.09
N SER A 35 -11.89 1.28 9.17
CA SER A 35 -12.71 0.55 10.14
C SER A 35 -11.87 -0.47 10.91
N VAL A 36 -12.44 -1.07 11.94
CA VAL A 36 -11.92 -2.24 12.68
C VAL A 36 -10.57 -2.03 13.39
N CYS A 37 -9.60 -1.35 12.79
CA CYS A 37 -8.24 -1.21 13.33
C CYS A 37 -8.18 -0.32 14.59
N PRO A 38 -7.74 -0.83 15.77
CA PRO A 38 -7.64 -0.05 17.00
C PRO A 38 -6.67 1.13 16.89
N LEU A 39 -5.51 0.93 16.24
CA LEU A 39 -4.52 1.99 16.02
C LEU A 39 -5.10 3.11 15.15
N ALA A 40 -5.80 2.77 14.07
CA ALA A 40 -6.45 3.78 13.22
C ALA A 40 -7.50 4.59 14.00
N ARG A 41 -8.21 3.98 14.95
CA ARG A 41 -9.16 4.70 15.84
C ARG A 41 -8.46 5.76 16.66
N VAL A 42 -7.33 5.43 17.28
CA VAL A 42 -6.53 6.38 18.07
C VAL A 42 -5.98 7.47 17.16
N MET A 43 -5.41 7.11 16.01
CA MET A 43 -4.86 8.05 15.05
C MET A 43 -5.90 9.06 14.55
N ARG A 44 -7.11 8.60 14.19
CA ARG A 44 -8.21 9.51 13.78
C ARG A 44 -8.51 10.55 14.85
N ARG A 45 -8.58 10.13 16.11
CA ARG A 45 -8.87 11.05 17.23
C ARG A 45 -7.76 12.09 17.38
N GLU A 46 -6.51 11.67 17.35
CA GLU A 46 -5.36 12.56 17.53
C GLU A 46 -5.16 13.51 16.34
N LEU A 47 -5.37 13.03 15.12
CA LEU A 47 -5.27 13.86 13.92
C LEU A 47 -6.36 14.92 13.84
N ARG A 48 -7.60 14.60 14.26
CA ARG A 48 -8.69 15.59 14.38
C ARG A 48 -8.35 16.72 15.32
N LYS A 49 -7.77 16.41 16.50
CA LYS A 49 -7.33 17.44 17.47
C LYS A 49 -6.28 18.39 16.89
N ARG A 50 -5.49 17.91 15.93
CA ARG A 50 -4.43 18.68 15.26
C ARG A 50 -4.87 19.33 13.96
N GLY A 51 -6.16 19.29 13.63
CA GLY A 51 -6.71 19.88 12.42
C GLY A 51 -6.27 19.20 11.11
N ILE A 52 -5.79 17.95 11.16
CA ILE A 52 -5.37 17.20 9.98
C ILE A 52 -6.59 16.52 9.38
N SER A 53 -6.98 16.93 8.19
CA SER A 53 -8.21 16.52 7.52
C SER A 53 -8.08 15.24 6.69
N SER A 54 -6.85 14.80 6.35
CA SER A 54 -6.63 13.61 5.54
C SER A 54 -5.27 12.98 5.80
N LEU A 55 -5.21 11.66 5.70
CA LEU A 55 -3.97 10.89 5.71
C LEU A 55 -4.20 9.60 4.94
N LYS A 56 -3.44 9.37 3.87
CA LYS A 56 -3.42 8.08 3.17
C LYS A 56 -2.81 7.01 4.06
N VAL A 57 -3.50 5.88 4.21
CA VAL A 57 -3.03 4.79 5.06
C VAL A 57 -3.20 3.42 4.40
N VAL A 58 -2.31 2.50 4.76
CA VAL A 58 -2.46 1.06 4.53
C VAL A 58 -2.97 0.45 5.84
N TYR A 59 -4.14 -0.17 5.82
CA TYR A 59 -4.73 -0.79 7.01
C TYR A 59 -5.39 -2.13 6.66
N SER A 60 -5.47 -3.03 7.62
CA SER A 60 -6.19 -4.30 7.45
C SER A 60 -7.61 -4.20 7.97
N ARG A 61 -8.56 -4.77 7.22
CA ARG A 61 -9.97 -4.92 7.61
C ARG A 61 -10.22 -6.15 8.49
N GLU A 62 -9.20 -6.98 8.68
CA GLU A 62 -9.25 -8.10 9.60
C GLU A 62 -9.34 -7.62 11.05
N LYS A 63 -10.20 -8.25 11.85
CA LYS A 63 -10.20 -8.05 13.30
C LYS A 63 -8.95 -8.70 13.89
N PRO A 64 -8.20 -8.02 14.78
CA PRO A 64 -7.11 -8.66 15.48
C PRO A 64 -7.59 -9.92 16.20
N VAL A 65 -6.81 -10.99 16.12
CA VAL A 65 -7.06 -12.20 16.92
C VAL A 65 -6.78 -11.83 18.38
N ASP A 66 -7.72 -12.10 19.27
CA ASP A 66 -7.47 -11.97 20.71
C ASP A 66 -6.55 -13.12 21.12
N PRO A 67 -5.37 -12.84 21.69
CA PRO A 67 -4.52 -13.91 22.19
C PRO A 67 -5.24 -14.61 23.35
N GLU A 68 -5.19 -15.94 23.36
CA GLU A 68 -5.66 -16.73 24.49
C GLU A 68 -4.91 -16.27 25.74
N ARG A 69 -5.65 -15.86 26.77
CA ARG A 69 -5.09 -15.52 28.06
C ARG A 69 -4.97 -16.81 28.87
N GLU A 70 -3.76 -17.16 29.24
CA GLU A 70 -3.59 -18.16 30.29
C GLU A 70 -4.05 -17.55 31.63
N GLU A 71 -4.87 -18.29 32.38
CA GLU A 71 -5.41 -17.84 33.66
C GLU A 71 -4.27 -17.54 34.62
N GLY A 72 -4.08 -16.29 35.00
CA GLY A 72 -3.10 -15.87 36.02
C GLY A 72 -2.04 -14.87 35.62
N GLU A 73 -1.98 -14.43 34.35
CA GLU A 73 -1.01 -13.42 33.92
C GLU A 73 -1.66 -12.03 33.79
N ASP A 74 -1.34 -11.14 34.75
CA ASP A 74 -1.55 -9.68 34.63
C ASP A 74 -0.56 -9.02 33.63
N ALA A 75 0.17 -9.82 32.85
CA ALA A 75 1.14 -9.33 31.89
C ALA A 75 0.44 -8.68 30.69
N ALA A 76 0.91 -7.49 30.33
CA ALA A 76 0.48 -6.82 29.11
C ALA A 76 0.72 -7.74 27.91
N VAL A 77 -0.36 -8.22 27.29
CA VAL A 77 -0.27 -9.11 26.13
C VAL A 77 0.41 -8.36 24.99
N LEU A 78 1.62 -8.77 24.65
CA LEU A 78 2.35 -8.22 23.51
C LEU A 78 1.68 -8.68 22.22
N PRO A 79 1.48 -7.77 21.25
CA PRO A 79 0.93 -8.14 19.95
C PRO A 79 1.84 -9.14 19.24
N GLY A 80 1.31 -10.31 18.88
CA GLY A 80 1.99 -11.25 18.01
C GLY A 80 2.07 -10.76 16.58
N SER A 81 3.03 -11.24 15.81
CA SER A 81 3.16 -10.93 14.39
C SER A 81 3.68 -12.13 13.62
N VAL A 82 3.10 -12.40 12.47
CA VAL A 82 3.61 -13.40 11.51
C VAL A 82 4.31 -12.68 10.37
N SER A 83 5.41 -13.27 9.88
CA SER A 83 6.34 -12.60 8.97
C SER A 83 5.70 -12.06 7.68
N PHE A 84 4.70 -12.75 7.13
CA PHE A 84 4.10 -12.38 5.84
C PHE A 84 3.06 -11.24 5.94
N VAL A 85 2.41 -11.03 7.08
CA VAL A 85 1.39 -9.98 7.22
C VAL A 85 1.99 -8.58 7.17
N PRO A 86 2.96 -8.19 8.03
CA PRO A 86 3.58 -6.88 7.94
C PRO A 86 4.39 -6.69 6.67
N SER A 87 4.97 -7.75 6.10
CA SER A 87 5.71 -7.67 4.85
C SER A 87 4.81 -7.27 3.68
N VAL A 88 3.61 -7.85 3.57
CA VAL A 88 2.63 -7.48 2.55
C VAL A 88 2.15 -6.04 2.75
N ALA A 89 1.92 -5.60 3.98
CA ALA A 89 1.59 -4.21 4.26
C ALA A 89 2.69 -3.26 3.76
N GLY A 90 3.96 -3.62 3.98
CA GLY A 90 5.12 -2.85 3.49
C GLY A 90 5.20 -2.80 1.96
N MET A 91 4.95 -3.92 1.28
CA MET A 91 4.91 -3.97 -0.19
C MET A 91 3.79 -3.09 -0.76
N ILE A 92 2.60 -3.13 -0.18
CA ILE A 92 1.48 -2.28 -0.59
C ILE A 92 1.85 -0.80 -0.40
N LEU A 93 2.43 -0.46 0.75
CA LEU A 93 2.85 0.90 1.06
C LEU A 93 3.90 1.39 0.05
N GLY A 94 4.92 0.60 -0.26
CA GLY A 94 5.93 0.93 -1.27
C GLY A 94 5.33 1.11 -2.66
N GLY A 95 4.41 0.24 -3.06
CA GLY A 95 3.68 0.35 -4.33
C GLY A 95 2.84 1.64 -4.42
N GLU A 96 2.22 2.06 -3.32
CA GLU A 96 1.46 3.32 -3.28
C GLU A 96 2.37 4.55 -3.37
N VAL A 97 3.55 4.51 -2.74
CA VAL A 97 4.55 5.59 -2.88
C VAL A 97 5.00 5.75 -4.33
N ILE A 98 5.30 4.62 -5.00
CA ILE A 98 5.68 4.63 -6.42
C ILE A 98 4.57 5.20 -7.28
N ARG A 99 3.30 4.80 -7.05
CA ARG A 99 2.13 5.33 -7.77
C ARG A 99 1.99 6.83 -7.58
N ASP A 100 2.15 7.32 -6.36
CA ASP A 100 2.06 8.76 -6.05
C ASP A 100 3.16 9.55 -6.76
N ILE A 101 4.39 9.05 -6.80
CA ILE A 101 5.53 9.68 -7.50
C ILE A 101 5.27 9.73 -9.03
N LEU A 102 4.71 8.66 -9.59
CA LEU A 102 4.43 8.55 -11.02
C LEU A 102 3.09 9.20 -11.44
N GLY A 103 2.31 9.73 -10.51
CA GLY A 103 0.98 10.30 -10.78
C GLY A 103 -0.04 9.26 -11.27
N ILE A 104 0.13 8.00 -10.91
CA ILE A 104 -0.77 6.90 -11.29
C ILE A 104 -1.93 6.83 -10.29
N GLU A 105 -3.10 7.30 -10.68
CA GLU A 105 -4.30 7.21 -9.85
C GLU A 105 -4.79 5.77 -9.69
N ARG A 106 -5.25 5.42 -8.47
CA ARG A 106 -6.01 4.19 -8.24
C ARG A 106 -7.38 4.31 -8.90
N ARG A 107 -7.70 3.41 -9.82
CA ARG A 107 -9.08 3.28 -10.29
C ARG A 107 -9.94 2.80 -9.11
N ARG A 108 -10.95 3.58 -8.75
CA ARG A 108 -11.90 3.27 -7.66
C ARG A 108 -13.03 2.34 -8.10
N ASP A 109 -13.13 2.09 -9.37
CA ASP A 109 -14.12 1.24 -10.01
C ASP A 109 -13.70 -0.21 -9.91
N GLY A 110 -14.58 -1.06 -9.43
CA GLY A 110 -14.42 -2.51 -9.32
C GLY A 110 -14.30 -3.24 -10.67
N SER A 111 -13.83 -2.58 -11.74
CA SER A 111 -13.51 -3.20 -13.00
C SER A 111 -12.18 -3.93 -12.89
N SER A 112 -12.25 -5.23 -13.00
CA SER A 112 -11.19 -6.22 -12.76
C SER A 112 -10.16 -6.33 -13.88
N SER A 113 -9.92 -5.29 -14.64
CA SER A 113 -8.83 -5.30 -15.63
C SER A 113 -7.65 -4.52 -15.07
N PRO A 114 -6.47 -5.17 -14.85
CA PRO A 114 -5.27 -4.44 -14.54
C PRO A 114 -4.99 -3.43 -15.66
N PRO A 115 -4.50 -2.22 -15.36
CA PRO A 115 -4.02 -1.34 -16.41
C PRO A 115 -2.92 -2.11 -17.14
N CYS A 116 -3.10 -2.34 -18.44
CA CYS A 116 -2.00 -2.75 -19.29
C CYS A 116 -0.89 -1.72 -19.04
N PHE A 117 0.24 -2.17 -18.51
CA PHE A 117 1.41 -1.31 -18.38
C PHE A 117 1.78 -0.85 -19.79
N SER A 118 1.40 0.36 -20.11
CA SER A 118 1.89 1.01 -21.31
C SER A 118 3.21 1.68 -20.92
N PRO A 119 4.36 1.16 -21.38
CA PRO A 119 5.63 1.83 -21.09
C PRO A 119 5.57 3.27 -21.63
N PRO A 120 6.27 4.22 -20.96
CA PRO A 120 6.40 5.59 -21.45
C PRO A 120 6.78 5.61 -22.93
N GLU A 121 6.29 6.59 -23.66
CA GLU A 121 6.45 6.70 -25.13
C GLU A 121 7.92 6.61 -25.57
N ALA A 122 8.84 7.10 -24.75
CA ALA A 122 10.28 7.00 -24.95
C ALA A 122 10.81 5.55 -25.08
N LEU A 123 10.24 4.59 -24.33
CA LEU A 123 10.63 3.18 -24.43
C LEU A 123 9.98 2.44 -25.59
N ARG A 124 8.92 3.02 -26.19
CA ARG A 124 8.26 2.48 -27.38
C ARG A 124 9.04 2.77 -28.67
N GLU A 125 9.80 3.87 -28.69
CA GLU A 125 10.61 4.24 -29.87
C GLU A 125 11.88 3.43 -29.97
N GLU A 126 12.49 3.02 -28.86
CA GLU A 126 13.69 2.15 -28.84
C GLU A 126 13.38 0.73 -29.36
N GLY A 127 12.27 0.11 -28.92
CA GLY A 127 11.86 -1.22 -29.40
C GLY A 127 11.52 -1.26 -30.89
N ARG A 128 11.05 -0.15 -31.47
CA ARG A 128 10.72 -0.08 -32.90
C ARG A 128 11.95 0.06 -33.80
N ARG A 129 13.08 0.55 -33.25
CA ARG A 129 14.36 0.67 -33.98
C ARG A 129 15.11 -0.66 -34.09
N GLU A 130 14.89 -1.59 -33.18
CA GLU A 130 15.52 -2.91 -33.20
C GLU A 130 14.82 -3.89 -34.17
N GLU A 131 13.49 -3.84 -34.30
CA GLU A 131 12.74 -4.68 -35.24
C GLU A 131 12.98 -4.34 -36.73
N GLY A 132 13.47 -3.15 -37.04
CA GLY A 132 13.79 -2.72 -38.44
C GLY A 132 15.13 -3.22 -38.99
N ARG A 133 15.93 -3.93 -38.18
CA ARG A 133 17.26 -4.43 -38.56
C ARG A 133 17.29 -5.95 -38.86
N GLY A 134 16.18 -6.50 -39.32
CA GLY A 134 16.11 -7.87 -39.79
C GLY A 134 16.93 -8.03 -41.09
N GLU A 135 17.99 -8.78 -40.98
CA GLU A 135 18.94 -9.20 -42.01
C GLU A 135 18.23 -9.65 -43.29
N ARG A 136 18.56 -9.01 -44.41
CA ARG A 136 18.37 -9.61 -45.75
C ARG A 136 19.46 -10.66 -45.97
N ILE A 137 19.07 -11.90 -45.90
CA ILE A 137 19.95 -13.00 -46.34
C ILE A 137 20.01 -12.92 -47.86
N PRO A 138 21.18 -12.76 -48.49
CA PRO A 138 21.30 -12.85 -49.95
C PRO A 138 21.19 -14.33 -50.37
N GLY A 139 20.21 -14.64 -51.19
CA GLY A 139 20.07 -15.94 -51.84
C GLY A 139 21.27 -16.24 -52.73
N GLY A 140 22.01 -17.30 -52.41
CA GLY A 140 23.02 -17.91 -53.25
C GLY A 140 22.40 -18.93 -54.21
N ARG A 141 22.84 -18.87 -55.43
CA ARG A 141 22.61 -19.87 -56.52
C ARG A 141 23.31 -21.16 -56.21
#